data_d32e34e332893baedd784c6f7599ec49
#
_entry.id   d32e34e332893baedd784c6f7599ec49
#
_cell.length_a   1.000
_cell.length_b   1.000
_cell.length_c   1.000
_cell.angle_alpha   90.00
_cell.angle_beta   90.00
_cell.angle_gamma   90.00
#
_symmetry.space_group_name_H-M   'P 1'
#
loop_
_entity.id
_entity.type
_entity.pdbx_description
1 polymer ?
#
loop_
_entity_poly.entity_id
_entity_poly.type
_entity_poly.pdbx_seq_one_letter_code
_entity_poly.pdbx_strand_id
1 'polypeptide(L)'
;MKIQILIFLLLFVAVAVVAQEEDESMKMRPGMTEIWDPEVSKITPGETTTDAPSDAIVLFDGVNLESEWTNGNGEKPGWIVAEGCVTVSKGTGIIKTKRVFEDFQLHVEWRSPSEVVGESQGRGNSGIFLQGIYEVQVLDNYNNRTYRNGQAGSLYKQHPPLVNACKAPGVWQTYDIIYTAPRFNDDGTYFTSPTVTVLHNGVLVQNNVKLRGPTEYIGIPEYAVKKHGPGSIILQDHGNPVSYKNIWIREL
;
A
#
# COMPACT_ATOMS: atom_id res chain seq x y z
N MET A 1 21.98 -74.66 -24.61
CA MET A 1 21.83 -73.88 -23.37
C MET A 1 22.68 -72.59 -23.30
N LYS A 2 23.88 -72.55 -23.90
CA LYS A 2 24.74 -71.39 -23.88
C LYS A 2 24.37 -70.24 -24.83
N ILE A 3 23.68 -70.56 -25.95
CA ILE A 3 23.25 -69.50 -26.94
C ILE A 3 22.03 -68.70 -26.47
N GLN A 4 21.12 -69.32 -25.73
CA GLN A 4 19.93 -68.60 -25.20
C GLN A 4 20.27 -67.61 -24.10
N ILE A 5 21.31 -67.83 -23.32
CA ILE A 5 21.75 -66.90 -22.24
C ILE A 5 22.40 -65.65 -22.85
N LEU A 6 23.07 -65.79 -24.00
CA LEU A 6 23.77 -64.66 -24.68
C LEU A 6 22.73 -63.68 -25.30
N ILE A 7 21.62 -64.20 -25.85
CA ILE A 7 20.55 -63.36 -26.41
C ILE A 7 19.81 -62.61 -25.33
N PHE A 8 19.61 -63.17 -24.14
CA PHE A 8 18.98 -62.51 -23.02
C PHE A 8 19.88 -61.40 -22.43
N LEU A 9 21.20 -61.56 -22.41
CA LEU A 9 22.16 -60.58 -21.94
C LEU A 9 22.26 -59.37 -22.91
N LEU A 10 22.19 -59.65 -24.22
CA LEU A 10 22.19 -58.60 -25.27
C LEU A 10 20.89 -57.78 -25.26
N LEU A 11 19.75 -58.38 -24.98
CA LEU A 11 18.47 -57.67 -24.85
C LEU A 11 18.43 -56.78 -23.59
N PHE A 12 19.04 -57.21 -22.48
CA PHE A 12 19.12 -56.42 -21.25
C PHE A 12 20.05 -55.21 -21.39
N VAL A 13 21.15 -55.35 -22.11
CA VAL A 13 22.08 -54.22 -22.38
C VAL A 13 21.44 -53.22 -23.37
N ALA A 14 20.69 -53.68 -24.37
CA ALA A 14 20.00 -52.78 -25.31
C ALA A 14 18.87 -51.98 -24.63
N VAL A 15 18.13 -52.57 -23.69
CA VAL A 15 17.08 -51.86 -22.91
C VAL A 15 17.71 -50.84 -21.95
N ALA A 16 18.88 -51.15 -21.36
CA ALA A 16 19.59 -50.20 -20.47
C ALA A 16 20.18 -49.00 -21.22
N VAL A 17 20.61 -49.19 -22.47
CA VAL A 17 21.14 -48.08 -23.31
C VAL A 17 20.01 -47.17 -23.79
N VAL A 18 18.85 -47.69 -24.16
CA VAL A 18 17.70 -46.87 -24.57
C VAL A 18 17.12 -46.08 -23.40
N ALA A 19 17.17 -46.63 -22.17
CA ALA A 19 16.72 -45.89 -20.97
C ALA A 19 17.65 -44.75 -20.54
N GLN A 20 18.89 -44.73 -20.98
CA GLN A 20 19.85 -43.67 -20.69
C GLN A 20 19.80 -42.48 -21.69
N GLU A 21 19.33 -42.70 -22.92
CA GLU A 21 19.22 -41.63 -23.93
C GLU A 21 17.97 -40.78 -23.75
N GLU A 22 16.92 -41.24 -23.07
CA GLU A 22 15.69 -40.46 -22.86
C GLU A 22 15.82 -39.34 -21.80
N ASP A 23 16.82 -39.37 -20.94
CA ASP A 23 16.89 -38.45 -19.80
C ASP A 23 17.63 -37.10 -20.10
N GLU A 24 18.39 -37.02 -21.20
CA GLU A 24 19.08 -35.78 -21.55
C GLU A 24 18.19 -34.77 -22.30
N SER A 25 17.10 -35.20 -22.94
CA SER A 25 16.20 -34.36 -23.71
C SER A 25 15.25 -33.53 -22.83
N MET A 26 15.05 -33.91 -21.56
CA MET A 26 14.18 -33.25 -20.58
C MET A 26 14.91 -32.38 -19.55
N LYS A 27 16.21 -32.23 -19.65
CA LYS A 27 16.93 -31.33 -18.76
C LYS A 27 16.56 -29.87 -19.06
N MET A 28 15.96 -29.20 -18.06
CA MET A 28 15.70 -27.78 -18.11
C MET A 28 16.95 -26.99 -18.47
N ARG A 29 16.86 -26.10 -19.46
CA ARG A 29 17.95 -25.18 -19.83
C ARG A 29 17.60 -23.79 -19.35
N PRO A 30 18.56 -22.95 -18.99
CA PRO A 30 18.31 -21.58 -18.52
C PRO A 30 17.34 -20.80 -19.41
N GLY A 31 17.55 -20.80 -20.70
CA GLY A 31 16.72 -20.08 -21.67
C GLY A 31 15.24 -20.51 -21.75
N MET A 32 14.86 -21.67 -21.16
CA MET A 32 13.46 -22.11 -21.14
C MET A 32 12.59 -21.31 -20.16
N THR A 33 13.20 -20.59 -19.23
CA THR A 33 12.51 -19.76 -18.21
C THR A 33 12.84 -18.26 -18.37
N GLU A 34 13.63 -17.89 -19.37
CA GLU A 34 13.97 -16.51 -19.67
C GLU A 34 12.84 -15.85 -20.44
N ILE A 35 12.36 -14.72 -19.94
CA ILE A 35 11.33 -13.89 -20.58
C ILE A 35 11.99 -12.59 -21.03
N TRP A 36 12.09 -12.39 -22.34
CA TRP A 36 12.76 -11.23 -22.95
C TRP A 36 11.82 -10.11 -23.32
N ASP A 37 10.56 -10.45 -23.61
CA ASP A 37 9.55 -9.51 -24.07
C ASP A 37 8.27 -9.58 -23.20
N PRO A 38 7.64 -8.42 -22.90
CA PRO A 38 8.10 -7.07 -23.20
C PRO A 38 9.30 -6.62 -22.34
N GLU A 39 10.15 -5.75 -22.89
CA GLU A 39 11.24 -5.12 -22.11
C GLU A 39 10.66 -4.32 -20.93
N VAL A 40 11.30 -4.40 -19.78
CA VAL A 40 10.88 -3.64 -18.58
C VAL A 40 11.01 -2.14 -18.83
N SER A 41 9.94 -1.40 -18.54
CA SER A 41 9.91 0.07 -18.71
C SER A 41 10.98 0.75 -17.85
N LYS A 42 11.65 1.73 -18.42
CA LYS A 42 12.69 2.53 -17.74
C LYS A 42 12.06 3.79 -17.16
N ILE A 43 12.24 4.01 -15.88
CA ILE A 43 11.85 5.23 -15.17
C ILE A 43 13.09 5.87 -14.53
N THR A 44 13.02 7.17 -14.27
CA THR A 44 14.03 7.86 -13.47
C THR A 44 13.57 7.87 -12.01
N PRO A 45 14.29 7.25 -11.08
CA PRO A 45 13.97 7.36 -9.65
C PRO A 45 14.21 8.77 -9.15
N GLY A 46 13.60 9.13 -8.03
CA GLY A 46 13.91 10.39 -7.35
C GLY A 46 15.36 10.45 -6.85
N GLU A 47 15.89 11.64 -6.59
CA GLU A 47 17.24 11.84 -6.06
C GLU A 47 17.36 11.33 -4.62
N THR A 48 16.27 11.44 -3.84
CA THR A 48 16.13 10.89 -2.50
C THR A 48 14.98 9.88 -2.45
N THR A 49 14.89 9.12 -1.36
CA THR A 49 13.82 8.13 -1.17
C THR A 49 12.42 8.74 -1.00
N THR A 50 12.33 10.05 -0.82
CA THR A 50 11.04 10.77 -0.67
C THR A 50 10.61 11.51 -1.93
N ASP A 51 11.50 11.64 -2.93
CA ASP A 51 11.17 12.33 -4.17
C ASP A 51 10.34 11.46 -5.10
N ALA A 52 9.45 12.10 -5.84
CA ALA A 52 8.59 11.43 -6.81
C ALA A 52 9.42 10.88 -7.98
N PRO A 53 9.30 9.58 -8.35
CA PRO A 53 9.87 9.06 -9.58
C PRO A 53 9.16 9.63 -10.81
N SER A 54 9.79 9.49 -11.99
CA SER A 54 9.32 10.14 -13.22
C SER A 54 7.94 9.68 -13.72
N ASP A 55 7.45 8.55 -13.27
CA ASP A 55 6.12 8.00 -13.58
C ASP A 55 5.09 8.25 -12.47
N ALA A 56 5.45 8.99 -11.42
CA ALA A 56 4.52 9.35 -10.37
C ALA A 56 3.66 10.56 -10.74
N ILE A 57 2.46 10.57 -10.21
CA ILE A 57 1.54 11.71 -10.20
C ILE A 57 1.75 12.47 -8.91
N VAL A 58 2.18 13.72 -9.00
CA VAL A 58 2.32 14.60 -7.83
C VAL A 58 0.92 15.09 -7.45
N LEU A 59 0.44 14.67 -6.28
CA LEU A 59 -0.87 15.05 -5.76
C LEU A 59 -0.83 16.36 -4.97
N PHE A 60 0.32 16.68 -4.36
CA PHE A 60 0.52 17.99 -3.72
C PHE A 60 2.02 18.34 -3.68
N ASP A 61 2.34 19.43 -4.33
CA ASP A 61 3.70 19.98 -4.52
C ASP A 61 4.10 21.05 -3.47
N GLY A 62 3.22 21.33 -2.51
CA GLY A 62 3.40 22.38 -1.50
C GLY A 62 2.76 23.73 -1.85
N VAL A 63 2.18 23.88 -3.03
CA VAL A 63 1.64 25.17 -3.50
C VAL A 63 0.17 25.10 -3.86
N ASN A 64 -0.21 24.20 -4.77
CA ASN A 64 -1.55 24.17 -5.34
C ASN A 64 -2.34 22.92 -4.93
N LEU A 65 -3.11 23.06 -3.84
CA LEU A 65 -3.98 21.97 -3.38
C LEU A 65 -5.15 21.71 -4.36
N GLU A 66 -5.70 22.78 -4.92
CA GLU A 66 -6.92 22.71 -5.74
C GLU A 66 -6.69 22.02 -7.11
N SER A 67 -5.45 21.83 -7.55
CA SER A 67 -5.17 21.10 -8.79
C SER A 67 -5.67 19.66 -8.74
N GLU A 68 -5.39 18.96 -7.65
CA GLU A 68 -5.66 17.53 -7.50
C GLU A 68 -6.72 17.19 -6.43
N TRP A 69 -7.11 18.14 -5.56
CA TRP A 69 -7.99 17.89 -4.42
C TRP A 69 -9.28 18.69 -4.44
N THR A 70 -10.33 18.10 -3.87
CA THR A 70 -11.61 18.75 -3.53
C THR A 70 -11.97 18.44 -2.07
N ASN A 71 -12.95 19.17 -1.54
CA ASN A 71 -13.63 18.76 -0.31
C ASN A 71 -14.54 17.52 -0.56
N GLY A 72 -15.19 17.03 0.48
CA GLY A 72 -16.10 15.88 0.38
C GLY A 72 -17.21 16.03 -0.65
N ASN A 73 -17.66 17.26 -0.92
CA ASN A 73 -18.73 17.59 -1.86
C ASN A 73 -18.28 17.83 -3.30
N GLY A 74 -16.96 17.78 -3.56
CA GLY A 74 -16.39 18.07 -4.88
C GLY A 74 -16.09 19.55 -5.12
N GLU A 75 -16.14 20.38 -4.09
CA GLU A 75 -15.87 21.80 -4.13
C GLU A 75 -14.43 22.09 -3.66
N LYS A 76 -14.07 23.39 -3.59
CA LYS A 76 -12.77 23.84 -3.11
C LYS A 76 -12.49 23.32 -1.69
N PRO A 77 -11.26 22.76 -1.42
CA PRO A 77 -10.88 22.37 -0.08
C PRO A 77 -10.79 23.55 0.88
N GLY A 78 -11.24 23.35 2.12
CA GLY A 78 -11.16 24.37 3.17
C GLY A 78 -9.87 24.31 4.01
N TRP A 79 -8.91 23.44 3.69
CA TRP A 79 -7.65 23.30 4.41
C TRP A 79 -6.66 24.40 4.09
N ILE A 80 -5.78 24.71 5.02
CA ILE A 80 -4.85 25.85 4.93
C ILE A 80 -3.56 25.42 4.23
N VAL A 81 -3.22 26.06 3.11
CA VAL A 81 -1.94 25.88 2.42
C VAL A 81 -1.01 27.02 2.85
N ALA A 82 0.09 26.68 3.51
CA ALA A 82 1.13 27.61 3.93
C ALA A 82 2.47 26.88 4.12
N GLU A 83 3.58 27.57 3.92
CA GLU A 83 4.93 27.05 4.17
C GLU A 83 5.22 25.70 3.48
N GLY A 84 4.73 25.51 2.25
CA GLY A 84 4.94 24.29 1.50
C GLY A 84 4.17 23.05 2.01
N CYS A 85 3.19 23.26 2.89
CA CYS A 85 2.36 22.16 3.39
C CYS A 85 0.87 22.54 3.41
N VAL A 86 0.01 21.56 3.47
CA VAL A 86 -1.43 21.71 3.70
C VAL A 86 -1.76 21.22 5.11
N THR A 87 -2.51 22.03 5.86
CA THR A 87 -2.87 21.72 7.26
C THR A 87 -4.38 21.62 7.40
N VAL A 88 -4.81 20.59 8.14
CA VAL A 88 -6.22 20.40 8.49
C VAL A 88 -6.78 21.67 9.14
N SER A 89 -7.87 22.19 8.60
CA SER A 89 -8.66 23.25 9.21
C SER A 89 -9.90 22.62 9.84
N LYS A 90 -9.94 22.61 11.17
CA LYS A 90 -10.99 21.94 11.96
C LYS A 90 -12.41 22.32 11.49
N GLY A 91 -13.21 21.29 11.20
CA GLY A 91 -14.62 21.44 10.85
C GLY A 91 -14.87 21.75 9.37
N THR A 92 -13.83 21.82 8.53
CA THR A 92 -13.99 21.98 7.08
C THR A 92 -14.22 20.65 6.34
N GLY A 93 -14.10 19.54 7.07
CA GLY A 93 -14.31 18.21 6.55
C GLY A 93 -13.09 17.63 5.81
N ILE A 94 -13.30 16.46 5.25
CA ILE A 94 -12.26 15.72 4.50
C ILE A 94 -11.86 16.44 3.23
N ILE A 95 -10.66 16.11 2.73
CA ILE A 95 -10.29 16.37 1.34
C ILE A 95 -10.06 15.05 0.61
N LYS A 96 -10.38 15.03 -0.69
CA LYS A 96 -10.25 13.84 -1.53
C LYS A 96 -9.63 14.18 -2.88
N THR A 97 -8.88 13.24 -3.45
CA THR A 97 -8.34 13.41 -4.80
C THR A 97 -9.47 13.46 -5.84
N LYS A 98 -9.30 14.28 -6.87
CA LYS A 98 -10.16 14.33 -8.05
C LYS A 98 -10.05 13.05 -8.87
N ARG A 99 -8.83 12.51 -8.95
CA ARG A 99 -8.51 11.24 -9.59
C ARG A 99 -8.87 10.08 -8.67
N VAL A 100 -9.11 8.92 -9.28
CA VAL A 100 -9.36 7.65 -8.59
C VAL A 100 -8.28 6.66 -8.97
N PHE A 101 -7.93 5.77 -8.04
CA PHE A 101 -6.81 4.84 -8.16
C PHE A 101 -7.25 3.43 -7.80
N GLU A 102 -6.57 2.43 -8.36
CA GLU A 102 -6.78 1.01 -8.06
C GLU A 102 -5.59 0.44 -7.28
N ASP A 103 -4.59 -0.08 -7.93
CA ASP A 103 -3.34 -0.54 -7.31
C ASP A 103 -2.32 0.58 -7.37
N PHE A 104 -1.62 0.86 -6.27
CA PHE A 104 -0.70 1.99 -6.24
C PHE A 104 0.38 1.89 -5.18
N GLN A 105 1.45 2.65 -5.41
CA GLN A 105 2.40 3.10 -4.41
C GLN A 105 2.09 4.56 -4.08
N LEU A 106 1.88 4.88 -2.81
CA LEU A 106 1.58 6.23 -2.32
C LEU A 106 2.63 6.67 -1.32
N HIS A 107 3.23 7.82 -1.54
CA HIS A 107 4.09 8.51 -0.57
C HIS A 107 3.37 9.70 0.03
N VAL A 108 3.46 9.85 1.35
CA VAL A 108 2.88 10.97 2.09
C VAL A 108 3.81 11.38 3.21
N GLU A 109 4.21 12.66 3.26
CA GLU A 109 4.82 13.23 4.44
C GLU A 109 3.77 13.92 5.30
N TRP A 110 3.78 13.65 6.59
CA TRP A 110 2.84 14.23 7.53
C TRP A 110 3.50 14.61 8.87
N ARG A 111 2.92 15.52 9.61
CA ARG A 111 3.33 15.82 10.99
C ARG A 111 2.13 16.15 11.86
N SER A 112 2.15 15.69 13.11
CA SER A 112 1.25 16.16 14.15
C SER A 112 1.65 17.58 14.58
N PRO A 113 0.74 18.35 15.20
CA PRO A 113 1.07 19.65 15.77
C PRO A 113 2.24 19.55 16.76
N SER A 114 3.13 20.55 16.79
CA SER A 114 4.22 20.62 17.77
C SER A 114 3.71 20.85 19.20
N GLU A 115 2.61 21.59 19.33
CA GLU A 115 1.89 21.74 20.60
C GLU A 115 1.05 20.48 20.84
N VAL A 116 1.33 19.82 21.94
CA VAL A 116 0.63 18.59 22.34
C VAL A 116 -0.68 18.94 23.02
N VAL A 117 -1.79 18.64 22.39
CA VAL A 117 -3.12 18.82 22.96
C VAL A 117 -3.87 17.46 22.96
N GLY A 118 -4.43 17.12 24.10
CA GLY A 118 -5.19 15.86 24.27
C GLY A 118 -4.31 14.64 24.54
N GLU A 119 -4.95 13.49 24.55
CA GLU A 119 -4.34 12.18 24.79
C GLU A 119 -5.01 11.11 23.93
N SER A 120 -4.40 9.92 23.85
CA SER A 120 -4.94 8.77 23.12
C SER A 120 -5.35 9.17 21.69
N GLN A 121 -6.58 8.87 21.28
CA GLN A 121 -7.12 9.20 19.96
C GLN A 121 -7.47 10.69 19.77
N GLY A 122 -7.47 11.48 20.83
CA GLY A 122 -7.67 12.94 20.77
C GLY A 122 -6.43 13.74 20.45
N ARG A 123 -5.26 13.11 20.22
CA ARG A 123 -3.98 13.76 20.09
C ARG A 123 -3.41 13.65 18.68
N GLY A 124 -3.40 14.76 17.93
CA GLY A 124 -2.82 14.82 16.59
C GLY A 124 -3.37 13.77 15.62
N ASN A 125 -4.69 13.62 15.61
CA ASN A 125 -5.40 12.57 14.89
C ASN A 125 -5.80 13.02 13.48
N SER A 126 -5.65 12.13 12.52
CA SER A 126 -6.12 12.20 11.14
C SER A 126 -6.14 10.78 10.57
N GLY A 127 -6.39 10.63 9.26
CA GLY A 127 -6.36 9.34 8.57
C GLY A 127 -6.12 9.51 7.08
N ILE A 128 -5.52 8.51 6.46
CA ILE A 128 -5.35 8.39 5.01
C ILE A 128 -6.21 7.23 4.54
N PHE A 129 -7.25 7.52 3.76
CA PHE A 129 -8.15 6.47 3.25
C PHE A 129 -7.75 6.08 1.83
N LEU A 130 -7.40 4.83 1.67
CA LEU A 130 -7.13 4.18 0.40
C LEU A 130 -8.47 3.87 -0.27
N GLN A 131 -8.66 4.32 -1.52
CA GLN A 131 -9.94 4.24 -2.26
C GLN A 131 -11.15 4.83 -1.50
N GLY A 132 -10.89 5.70 -0.51
CA GLY A 132 -11.93 6.28 0.34
C GLY A 132 -12.58 5.31 1.34
N ILE A 133 -12.05 4.11 1.48
CA ILE A 133 -12.69 2.99 2.21
C ILE A 133 -11.81 2.47 3.35
N TYR A 134 -10.49 2.34 3.10
CA TYR A 134 -9.57 1.63 3.99
C TYR A 134 -8.58 2.60 4.62
N GLU A 135 -8.62 2.75 5.93
CA GLU A 135 -7.85 3.75 6.65
C GLU A 135 -6.50 3.25 7.12
N VAL A 136 -5.44 3.98 6.74
CA VAL A 136 -4.15 3.99 7.42
C VAL A 136 -4.15 5.13 8.41
N GLN A 137 -4.05 4.80 9.70
CA GLN A 137 -4.15 5.77 10.79
C GLN A 137 -2.98 6.75 10.82
N VAL A 138 -3.31 8.03 11.00
CA VAL A 138 -2.39 9.11 11.34
C VAL A 138 -2.68 9.57 12.75
N LEU A 139 -1.68 9.48 13.65
CA LEU A 139 -1.85 9.82 15.06
C LEU A 139 -0.50 10.23 15.66
N ASP A 140 -0.49 11.17 16.58
CA ASP A 140 0.67 11.39 17.43
C ASP A 140 0.79 10.26 18.46
N ASN A 141 1.63 9.28 18.16
CA ASN A 141 1.94 8.14 19.05
C ASN A 141 3.25 8.29 19.81
N TYR A 142 3.92 9.43 19.73
CA TYR A 142 5.14 9.66 20.49
C TYR A 142 4.82 9.83 21.98
N ASN A 143 5.19 8.83 22.79
CA ASN A 143 4.85 8.78 24.22
C ASN A 143 3.33 8.97 24.50
N ASN A 144 2.48 8.46 23.61
CA ASN A 144 1.03 8.55 23.71
C ASN A 144 0.43 7.14 23.70
N ARG A 145 -0.15 6.72 24.82
CA ARG A 145 -0.79 5.42 24.93
C ARG A 145 -2.19 5.44 24.33
N THR A 146 -2.46 4.50 23.42
CA THR A 146 -3.79 4.23 22.86
C THR A 146 -3.95 2.73 22.58
N TYR A 147 -5.12 2.32 22.08
CA TYR A 147 -5.32 0.93 21.69
C TYR A 147 -4.46 0.58 20.48
N ARG A 148 -3.94 -0.67 20.45
CA ARG A 148 -2.89 -1.08 19.51
C ARG A 148 -3.26 -0.90 18.04
N ASN A 149 -4.50 -1.24 17.66
CA ASN A 149 -5.02 -1.15 16.31
C ASN A 149 -5.61 0.22 15.94
N GLY A 150 -5.29 1.26 16.71
CA GLY A 150 -5.56 2.67 16.42
C GLY A 150 -4.32 3.54 16.54
N GLN A 151 -3.12 2.93 16.59
CA GLN A 151 -1.85 3.66 16.55
C GLN A 151 -1.53 4.13 15.14
N ALA A 152 -0.61 5.08 15.01
CA ALA A 152 -0.08 5.50 13.71
C ALA A 152 0.42 4.30 12.90
N GLY A 153 0.05 4.24 11.61
CA GLY A 153 0.38 3.12 10.72
C GLY A 153 -0.43 1.85 10.94
N SER A 154 -1.45 1.86 11.86
CA SER A 154 -2.42 0.77 11.90
C SER A 154 -3.35 0.82 10.69
N LEU A 155 -3.83 -0.34 10.26
CA LEU A 155 -5.06 -0.42 9.49
C LEU A 155 -6.20 -0.33 10.50
N TYR A 156 -6.81 0.86 10.57
CA TYR A 156 -7.62 1.29 11.72
C TYR A 156 -8.65 0.25 12.15
N LYS A 157 -8.55 -0.13 13.45
CA LYS A 157 -9.35 -1.18 14.12
C LYS A 157 -9.27 -2.60 13.53
N GLN A 158 -8.44 -2.81 12.48
CA GLN A 158 -8.23 -4.14 11.92
C GLN A 158 -6.89 -4.74 12.35
N HIS A 159 -5.77 -4.04 12.07
CA HIS A 159 -4.42 -4.54 12.32
C HIS A 159 -3.55 -3.49 13.00
N PRO A 160 -2.94 -3.81 14.15
CA PRO A 160 -1.95 -2.92 14.76
C PRO A 160 -0.69 -2.84 13.90
N PRO A 161 0.10 -1.76 14.00
CA PRO A 161 1.44 -1.73 13.42
C PRO A 161 2.34 -2.74 14.14
N LEU A 162 3.34 -3.28 13.43
CA LEU A 162 4.34 -4.20 13.99
C LEU A 162 5.15 -3.54 15.11
N VAL A 163 5.47 -2.26 14.94
CA VAL A 163 6.20 -1.43 15.90
C VAL A 163 5.69 0.02 15.83
N ASN A 164 5.94 0.80 16.88
CA ASN A 164 5.71 2.24 16.87
C ASN A 164 6.97 2.94 16.36
N ALA A 165 6.93 3.48 15.14
CA ALA A 165 8.02 4.21 14.49
C ALA A 165 7.81 5.74 14.52
N CYS A 166 6.92 6.26 15.38
CA CYS A 166 6.57 7.67 15.46
C CYS A 166 7.75 8.53 15.95
N LYS A 167 8.02 9.63 15.26
CA LYS A 167 8.89 10.71 15.73
C LYS A 167 8.11 11.66 16.65
N ALA A 168 8.84 12.56 17.32
CA ALA A 168 8.25 13.55 18.22
C ALA A 168 7.25 14.49 17.50
N PRO A 169 6.27 15.06 18.24
CA PRO A 169 5.34 16.05 17.69
C PRO A 169 6.05 17.20 16.96
N GLY A 170 5.47 17.68 15.87
CA GLY A 170 6.04 18.71 15.02
C GLY A 170 7.14 18.26 14.05
N VAL A 171 7.66 17.03 14.20
CA VAL A 171 8.67 16.46 13.29
C VAL A 171 7.98 15.77 12.12
N TRP A 172 8.47 16.01 10.90
CA TRP A 172 7.96 15.36 9.69
C TRP A 172 8.21 13.85 9.71
N GLN A 173 7.20 13.12 9.34
CA GLN A 173 7.16 11.67 9.25
C GLN A 173 6.76 11.28 7.83
N THR A 174 7.15 10.08 7.41
CA THR A 174 6.83 9.55 6.08
C THR A 174 5.99 8.30 6.20
N TYR A 175 5.01 8.16 5.32
CA TYR A 175 4.40 6.89 4.97
C TYR A 175 4.72 6.57 3.51
N ASP A 176 5.23 5.36 3.28
CA ASP A 176 5.27 4.72 1.98
C ASP A 176 4.30 3.55 2.03
N ILE A 177 3.24 3.64 1.24
CA ILE A 177 2.11 2.71 1.25
C ILE A 177 2.04 2.01 -0.10
N ILE A 178 2.12 0.68 -0.12
CA ILE A 178 1.88 -0.13 -1.30
C ILE A 178 0.52 -0.80 -1.09
N TYR A 179 -0.40 -0.52 -1.99
CA TYR A 179 -1.77 -0.99 -1.92
C TYR A 179 -2.13 -1.78 -3.17
N THR A 180 -2.69 -2.97 -2.95
CA THR A 180 -3.33 -3.76 -4.00
C THR A 180 -4.83 -3.81 -3.71
N ALA A 181 -5.63 -3.33 -4.65
CA ALA A 181 -7.08 -3.28 -4.54
C ALA A 181 -7.72 -4.68 -4.55
N PRO A 182 -8.92 -4.82 -4.00
CA PRO A 182 -9.64 -6.08 -4.07
C PRO A 182 -10.04 -6.39 -5.52
N ARG A 183 -10.11 -7.66 -5.84
CA ARG A 183 -10.76 -8.15 -7.06
C ARG A 183 -12.05 -8.85 -6.67
N PHE A 184 -13.09 -8.67 -7.45
CA PHE A 184 -14.42 -9.17 -7.16
C PHE A 184 -14.88 -10.19 -8.20
N ASN A 185 -15.61 -11.20 -7.75
CA ASN A 185 -16.40 -12.06 -8.58
C ASN A 185 -17.63 -11.33 -9.14
N ASP A 186 -18.32 -11.91 -10.11
CA ASP A 186 -19.52 -11.30 -10.70
C ASP A 186 -20.67 -11.15 -9.68
N ASP A 187 -20.72 -12.02 -8.68
CA ASP A 187 -21.70 -11.98 -7.58
C ASP A 187 -21.37 -10.93 -6.51
N GLY A 188 -20.24 -10.21 -6.65
CA GLY A 188 -19.80 -9.16 -5.72
C GLY A 188 -19.00 -9.66 -4.53
N THR A 189 -18.72 -10.95 -4.42
CA THR A 189 -17.81 -11.49 -3.41
C THR A 189 -16.35 -11.23 -3.76
N TYR A 190 -15.46 -11.23 -2.78
CA TYR A 190 -14.03 -11.12 -3.05
C TYR A 190 -13.50 -12.33 -3.81
N PHE A 191 -12.87 -12.07 -4.96
CA PHE A 191 -11.94 -12.99 -5.58
C PHE A 191 -10.58 -12.90 -4.89
N THR A 192 -10.07 -11.68 -4.67
CA THR A 192 -8.89 -11.40 -3.84
C THR A 192 -9.17 -10.26 -2.88
N SER A 193 -8.79 -10.43 -1.62
CA SER A 193 -8.88 -9.35 -0.62
C SER A 193 -7.86 -8.25 -0.93
N PRO A 194 -8.14 -6.99 -0.58
CA PRO A 194 -7.16 -5.94 -0.70
C PRO A 194 -6.00 -6.18 0.28
N THR A 195 -4.78 -5.79 -0.13
CA THR A 195 -3.58 -5.92 0.70
C THR A 195 -2.86 -4.60 0.83
N VAL A 196 -2.23 -4.39 1.99
CA VAL A 196 -1.49 -3.17 2.31
C VAL A 196 -0.14 -3.49 2.92
N THR A 197 0.90 -2.84 2.39
CA THR A 197 2.22 -2.74 3.03
C THR A 197 2.44 -1.29 3.39
N VAL A 198 2.90 -1.00 4.61
CA VAL A 198 3.20 0.36 5.07
C VAL A 198 4.59 0.41 5.67
N LEU A 199 5.42 1.33 5.18
CA LEU A 199 6.63 1.76 5.86
C LEU A 199 6.34 3.10 6.53
N HIS A 200 6.67 3.22 7.81
CA HIS A 200 6.59 4.45 8.59
C HIS A 200 8.01 4.90 8.95
N ASN A 201 8.44 6.05 8.43
CA ASN A 201 9.81 6.52 8.57
C ASN A 201 10.87 5.49 8.10
N GLY A 202 10.58 4.78 7.01
CA GLY A 202 11.43 3.71 6.48
C GLY A 202 11.36 2.38 7.24
N VAL A 203 10.57 2.32 8.34
CA VAL A 203 10.38 1.09 9.13
C VAL A 203 9.11 0.37 8.70
N LEU A 204 9.21 -0.93 8.40
CA LEU A 204 8.05 -1.76 8.03
C LEU A 204 7.10 -1.91 9.21
N VAL A 205 5.88 -1.38 9.08
CA VAL A 205 4.85 -1.45 10.12
C VAL A 205 3.64 -2.30 9.71
N GLN A 206 3.39 -2.48 8.41
CA GLN A 206 2.42 -3.43 7.86
C GLN A 206 3.08 -4.21 6.72
N ASN A 207 3.01 -5.53 6.74
CA ASN A 207 3.67 -6.40 5.76
C ASN A 207 2.64 -7.19 4.96
N ASN A 208 2.23 -6.67 3.81
CA ASN A 208 1.27 -7.31 2.90
C ASN A 208 0.02 -7.86 3.63
N VAL A 209 -0.54 -7.03 4.49
CA VAL A 209 -1.65 -7.41 5.36
C VAL A 209 -2.96 -7.38 4.58
N LYS A 210 -3.76 -8.43 4.68
CA LYS A 210 -5.10 -8.51 4.08
C LYS A 210 -6.09 -7.70 4.91
N LEU A 211 -6.78 -6.76 4.26
CA LEU A 211 -7.88 -6.04 4.87
C LEU A 211 -9.13 -6.91 4.94
N ARG A 212 -9.85 -6.82 6.04
CA ARG A 212 -11.06 -7.61 6.32
C ARG A 212 -12.33 -6.99 5.75
N GLY A 213 -12.27 -5.72 5.38
CA GLY A 213 -13.41 -4.95 4.88
C GLY A 213 -13.19 -3.46 5.07
N PRO A 214 -14.20 -2.61 4.84
CA PRO A 214 -14.14 -1.17 5.08
C PRO A 214 -13.71 -0.86 6.51
N THR A 215 -13.12 0.33 6.70
CA THR A 215 -12.84 0.83 8.05
C THR A 215 -14.14 1.14 8.77
N GLU A 216 -14.34 0.53 9.95
CA GLU A 216 -15.50 0.72 10.81
C GLU A 216 -15.07 1.31 12.16
N TYR A 217 -15.69 2.44 12.55
CA TYR A 217 -15.50 3.00 13.88
C TYR A 217 -16.17 2.15 14.97
N ILE A 218 -17.40 1.71 14.69
CA ILE A 218 -18.20 0.81 15.54
C ILE A 218 -18.61 -0.38 14.70
N GLY A 219 -18.20 -1.58 15.12
CA GLY A 219 -18.50 -2.81 14.41
C GLY A 219 -17.25 -3.65 14.16
N ILE A 220 -17.46 -4.77 13.54
CA ILE A 220 -16.39 -5.68 13.09
C ILE A 220 -16.33 -5.53 11.57
N PRO A 221 -15.15 -5.20 11.00
CA PRO A 221 -15.00 -5.18 9.54
C PRO A 221 -15.37 -6.56 8.98
N GLU A 222 -16.38 -6.60 8.13
CA GLU A 222 -16.83 -7.81 7.50
C GLU A 222 -16.32 -7.88 6.06
N TYR A 223 -16.04 -9.11 5.60
CA TYR A 223 -15.69 -9.36 4.18
C TYR A 223 -16.85 -9.11 3.21
N ALA A 224 -18.02 -8.80 3.71
CA ALA A 224 -19.20 -8.41 2.93
C ALA A 224 -19.08 -6.98 2.39
N VAL A 225 -17.97 -6.68 1.73
CA VAL A 225 -17.79 -5.40 1.04
C VAL A 225 -18.67 -5.38 -0.19
N LYS A 226 -19.38 -4.29 -0.39
CA LYS A 226 -20.02 -4.05 -1.68
C LYS A 226 -18.95 -3.91 -2.76
N LYS A 227 -19.13 -4.60 -3.88
CA LYS A 227 -18.27 -4.46 -5.06
C LYS A 227 -18.05 -2.97 -5.35
N HIS A 228 -16.80 -2.56 -5.45
CA HIS A 228 -16.40 -1.21 -5.81
C HIS A 228 -15.27 -1.24 -6.83
N GLY A 229 -15.06 -0.15 -7.53
CA GLY A 229 -13.95 0.06 -8.45
C GLY A 229 -12.88 0.96 -7.84
N PRO A 230 -12.04 1.60 -8.69
CA PRO A 230 -11.07 2.59 -8.29
C PRO A 230 -11.72 3.70 -7.44
N GLY A 231 -10.98 4.22 -6.47
CA GLY A 231 -11.49 5.24 -5.54
C GLY A 231 -10.45 6.30 -5.21
N SER A 232 -10.91 7.42 -4.65
CA SER A 232 -10.06 8.55 -4.27
C SER A 232 -9.18 8.22 -3.06
N ILE A 233 -8.03 8.86 -2.97
CA ILE A 233 -7.31 9.00 -1.71
C ILE A 233 -8.00 10.10 -0.91
N ILE A 234 -8.30 9.85 0.36
CA ILE A 234 -8.92 10.83 1.27
C ILE A 234 -7.99 11.12 2.44
N LEU A 235 -7.89 12.40 2.80
CA LEU A 235 -7.27 12.83 4.06
C LEU A 235 -8.37 13.32 5.00
N GLN A 236 -8.29 12.90 6.28
CA GLN A 236 -9.35 13.10 7.26
C GLN A 236 -9.16 14.38 8.08
N ASP A 237 -10.22 15.16 8.23
CA ASP A 237 -10.35 16.16 9.30
C ASP A 237 -10.91 15.48 10.55
N HIS A 238 -10.06 15.21 11.54
CA HIS A 238 -10.44 14.74 12.88
C HIS A 238 -10.41 15.85 13.94
N GLY A 239 -10.38 17.11 13.50
CA GLY A 239 -10.35 18.28 14.36
C GLY A 239 -8.98 18.64 14.93
N ASN A 240 -7.92 17.95 14.55
CA ASN A 240 -6.54 18.26 14.91
C ASN A 240 -5.79 18.83 13.69
N PRO A 241 -4.95 19.89 13.86
CA PRO A 241 -4.24 20.53 12.77
C PRO A 241 -3.01 19.74 12.33
N VAL A 242 -3.25 18.53 11.82
CA VAL A 242 -2.22 17.70 11.18
C VAL A 242 -1.85 18.33 9.85
N SER A 243 -0.55 18.38 9.54
CA SER A 243 -0.05 18.94 8.29
C SER A 243 0.47 17.85 7.37
N TYR A 244 0.33 18.06 6.06
CA TYR A 244 0.77 17.15 5.00
C TYR A 244 1.58 17.89 3.95
N LYS A 245 2.54 17.23 3.34
CA LYS A 245 3.32 17.76 2.20
C LYS A 245 3.86 16.58 1.36
N ASN A 246 4.47 16.90 0.22
CA ASN A 246 5.14 15.92 -0.64
C ASN A 246 4.31 14.67 -0.83
N ILE A 247 3.11 14.84 -1.42
CA ILE A 247 2.18 13.74 -1.65
C ILE A 247 2.27 13.35 -3.13
N TRP A 248 2.69 12.12 -3.39
CA TRP A 248 2.70 11.59 -4.75
C TRP A 248 2.24 10.13 -4.79
N ILE A 249 1.73 9.71 -5.93
CA ILE A 249 1.21 8.38 -6.16
C ILE A 249 1.72 7.84 -7.49
N ARG A 250 1.97 6.56 -7.54
CA ARG A 250 2.35 5.81 -8.72
C ARG A 250 1.40 4.64 -8.88
N GLU A 251 0.75 4.53 -10.04
CA GLU A 251 -0.10 3.39 -10.39
C GLU A 251 0.75 2.15 -10.70
N LEU A 252 0.24 0.95 -10.33
CA LEU A 252 0.93 -0.33 -10.45
C LEU A 252 0.25 -1.26 -11.45
#